data_61738737797911ee85614825798294b5
#
_entry.id   61738737797911ee85614825798294b5
#
_cell.length_a   1.000
_cell.length_b   1.000
_cell.length_c   1.000
_cell.angle_alpha   90.00
_cell.angle_beta   90.00
_cell.angle_gamma   90.00
#
_symmetry.space_group_name_H-M   'P 1'
#
loop_
_entity.id
_entity.type
_entity.pdbx_description
1 polymer ?
#
loop_
_entity_poly.entity_id
_entity_poly.type
_entity_poly.pdbx_seq_one_letter_code
_entity_poly.pdbx_strand_id
1 'polypeptide(L)'
;VVGASGGPFNVHTMMFLDSLVKLGYRGRLYPVSSREEVSGLKAYRNLKEIPGTVDHVISLIPAAATLDLARDCVVKGVKSLQLFTAGFAETGEAEGVELQRELVNIARGGGVRLIGPNCMGIYCPASGMSYCPDFPPEAGEVAFISQSGSYTYLLVRMAAARGIRFSKVVSYGNGADVNEIELLDYLSGDAETEIICAYIEGTRDGPQLLRALSRAARAKPVIVIKKGCTPAGTRGASSHTGALAGDDSVWEGAIKQAGALRVDDVEEMVDMLVTFRFLPLPSGRRAAVLGVGGGASVRASDHCEAGGLILPPVPAAVRARLKQFVPLAGSMLGNPVDVLAERYADAWAPLVQTLDDWDEPDMLIWQISPEIEPLREEIVRQYMIDMRRRMMQVFCTARKPKAVVVHAVESGPGLESLEALRQMCRELGVAFYPSLYRAARAIGRYLDFGRSARAAPHSPS
;
A
#
# COMPACT_ATOMS: atom_id res chain seq x y z
N VAL A 1 -0.18 -26.21 -9.31
CA VAL A 1 1.17 -25.69 -9.07
C VAL A 1 2.17 -26.68 -9.59
N VAL A 2 2.98 -26.30 -10.60
CA VAL A 2 3.96 -27.18 -11.27
C VAL A 2 5.35 -26.94 -10.68
N GLY A 3 6.06 -28.03 -10.32
CA GLY A 3 7.36 -27.97 -9.64
C GLY A 3 7.25 -27.89 -8.12
N ALA A 4 6.07 -28.07 -7.57
CA ALA A 4 5.89 -28.20 -6.13
C ALA A 4 6.65 -29.43 -5.61
N SER A 5 7.51 -29.27 -4.62
CA SER A 5 8.25 -30.36 -4.00
C SER A 5 8.08 -30.32 -2.49
N GLY A 6 7.87 -31.51 -1.88
CA GLY A 6 7.71 -31.59 -0.43
C GLY A 6 9.04 -31.51 0.29
N GLY A 7 8.99 -31.02 1.52
CA GLY A 7 10.10 -30.94 2.46
C GLY A 7 9.98 -29.68 3.32
N PRO A 8 10.40 -29.71 4.58
CA PRO A 8 10.18 -28.61 5.53
C PRO A 8 10.92 -27.31 5.18
N PHE A 9 11.79 -27.34 4.18
CA PHE A 9 12.60 -26.18 3.76
C PHE A 9 12.35 -25.77 2.30
N ASN A 10 11.29 -26.28 1.65
CA ASN A 10 10.97 -25.83 0.29
C ASN A 10 10.16 -24.52 0.33
N VAL A 11 10.89 -23.41 0.37
CA VAL A 11 10.33 -22.06 0.44
C VAL A 11 9.35 -21.77 -0.71
N HIS A 12 9.63 -22.27 -1.92
CA HIS A 12 8.73 -22.03 -3.07
C HIS A 12 7.40 -22.75 -2.94
N THR A 13 7.39 -24.01 -2.51
CA THR A 13 6.12 -24.72 -2.25
C THR A 13 5.33 -24.06 -1.12
N MET A 14 6.02 -23.68 -0.03
CA MET A 14 5.41 -22.95 1.08
C MET A 14 4.81 -21.61 0.63
N MET A 15 5.51 -20.86 -0.21
CA MET A 15 5.01 -19.58 -0.71
C MET A 15 3.79 -19.75 -1.62
N PHE A 16 3.78 -20.69 -2.54
CA PHE A 16 2.72 -20.78 -3.54
C PHE A 16 1.63 -21.79 -3.19
N LEU A 17 1.96 -23.03 -2.85
CA LEU A 17 0.95 -24.05 -2.59
C LEU A 17 0.34 -23.94 -1.19
N ASP A 18 1.20 -23.84 -0.17
CA ASP A 18 0.73 -23.79 1.22
C ASP A 18 0.00 -22.49 1.52
N SER A 19 0.37 -21.38 0.85
CA SER A 19 -0.37 -20.12 0.95
C SER A 19 -1.80 -20.24 0.43
N LEU A 20 -2.01 -20.92 -0.69
CA LEU A 20 -3.35 -21.20 -1.23
C LEU A 20 -4.19 -22.05 -0.29
N VAL A 21 -3.56 -23.07 0.32
CA VAL A 21 -4.24 -23.91 1.33
C VAL A 21 -4.58 -23.09 2.57
N LYS A 22 -3.62 -22.34 3.09
CA LYS A 22 -3.77 -21.53 4.33
C LYS A 22 -4.81 -20.43 4.19
N LEU A 23 -4.85 -19.74 3.05
CA LEU A 23 -5.82 -18.66 2.80
C LEU A 23 -7.18 -19.18 2.30
N GLY A 24 -7.36 -20.49 2.22
CA GLY A 24 -8.65 -21.10 1.88
C GLY A 24 -9.05 -20.84 0.41
N TYR A 25 -8.12 -21.05 -0.52
CA TYR A 25 -8.44 -20.91 -1.95
C TYR A 25 -9.67 -21.76 -2.33
N ARG A 26 -10.64 -21.15 -2.96
CA ARG A 26 -11.95 -21.77 -3.21
C ARG A 26 -11.97 -22.72 -4.41
N GLY A 27 -10.92 -22.72 -5.22
CA GLY A 27 -10.80 -23.63 -6.36
C GLY A 27 -10.13 -24.96 -5.99
N ARG A 28 -10.02 -25.86 -6.98
CA ARG A 28 -9.31 -27.13 -6.82
C ARG A 28 -7.80 -26.92 -6.99
N LEU A 29 -7.02 -27.49 -6.09
CA LEU A 29 -5.55 -27.43 -6.12
C LEU A 29 -4.98 -28.77 -6.60
N TYR A 30 -4.11 -28.70 -7.59
CA TYR A 30 -3.43 -29.85 -8.18
C TYR A 30 -1.92 -29.63 -8.17
N PRO A 31 -1.17 -30.19 -7.21
CA PRO A 31 0.28 -30.21 -7.29
C PRO A 31 0.75 -31.08 -8.46
N VAL A 32 1.72 -30.60 -9.24
CA VAL A 32 2.42 -31.41 -10.24
C VAL A 32 3.85 -31.61 -9.75
N SER A 33 4.20 -32.89 -9.45
CA SER A 33 5.43 -33.25 -8.76
C SER A 33 5.85 -34.69 -9.10
N SER A 34 7.11 -35.02 -8.83
CA SER A 34 7.60 -36.39 -8.83
C SER A 34 7.14 -37.22 -7.62
N ARG A 35 6.55 -36.59 -6.60
CA ARG A 35 5.98 -37.25 -5.41
C ARG A 35 4.53 -37.65 -5.66
N GLU A 36 4.00 -38.52 -4.83
CA GLU A 36 2.58 -38.93 -4.86
C GLU A 36 1.69 -37.93 -4.13
N GLU A 37 2.26 -37.23 -3.14
CA GLU A 37 1.57 -36.24 -2.31
C GLU A 37 2.47 -35.05 -2.00
N VAL A 38 1.90 -33.83 -2.01
CA VAL A 38 2.55 -32.57 -1.59
C VAL A 38 1.54 -31.75 -0.77
N SER A 39 1.92 -31.33 0.43
CA SER A 39 1.10 -30.49 1.34
C SER A 39 -0.29 -31.10 1.65
N GLY A 40 -0.37 -32.42 1.79
CA GLY A 40 -1.63 -33.14 2.04
C GLY A 40 -2.53 -33.30 0.80
N LEU A 41 -2.06 -32.91 -0.38
CA LEU A 41 -2.80 -33.01 -1.63
C LEU A 41 -2.19 -34.08 -2.54
N LYS A 42 -3.05 -34.87 -3.20
CA LYS A 42 -2.62 -35.81 -4.24
C LYS A 42 -1.89 -35.04 -5.35
N ALA A 43 -0.68 -35.47 -5.68
CA ALA A 43 0.10 -34.89 -6.76
C ALA A 43 -0.02 -35.73 -8.05
N TYR A 44 0.25 -35.06 -9.18
CA TYR A 44 0.22 -35.65 -10.52
C TYR A 44 1.60 -35.53 -11.15
N ARG A 45 1.95 -36.46 -12.06
CA ARG A 45 3.27 -36.42 -12.71
C ARG A 45 3.40 -35.30 -13.73
N ASN A 46 2.30 -34.94 -14.39
CA ASN A 46 2.22 -33.89 -15.41
C ASN A 46 0.79 -33.34 -15.50
N LEU A 47 0.60 -32.25 -16.26
CA LEU A 47 -0.71 -31.59 -16.42
C LEU A 47 -1.74 -32.50 -17.10
N LYS A 48 -1.32 -33.41 -17.98
CA LYS A 48 -2.22 -34.27 -18.76
C LYS A 48 -2.94 -35.30 -17.89
N GLU A 49 -2.31 -35.74 -16.79
CA GLU A 49 -2.88 -36.69 -15.84
C GLU A 49 -3.93 -36.07 -14.93
N ILE A 50 -3.98 -34.74 -14.80
CA ILE A 50 -4.98 -34.07 -13.97
C ILE A 50 -6.39 -34.29 -14.57
N PRO A 51 -7.36 -34.81 -13.81
CA PRO A 51 -8.70 -35.00 -14.32
C PRO A 51 -9.45 -33.67 -14.52
N GLY A 52 -10.15 -33.52 -15.63
CA GLY A 52 -10.94 -32.34 -15.94
C GLY A 52 -10.13 -31.12 -16.40
N THR A 53 -10.70 -29.95 -16.22
CA THR A 53 -10.11 -28.67 -16.65
C THR A 53 -9.12 -28.11 -15.63
N VAL A 54 -8.10 -27.40 -16.13
CA VAL A 54 -7.18 -26.60 -15.34
C VAL A 54 -7.25 -25.17 -15.89
N ASP A 55 -7.68 -24.22 -15.08
CA ASP A 55 -7.85 -22.83 -15.52
C ASP A 55 -6.56 -22.02 -15.40
N HIS A 56 -5.80 -22.24 -14.32
CA HIS A 56 -4.59 -21.48 -14.00
C HIS A 56 -3.43 -22.38 -13.57
N VAL A 57 -2.26 -22.13 -14.12
CA VAL A 57 -1.02 -22.84 -13.78
C VAL A 57 -0.02 -21.89 -13.16
N ILE A 58 0.51 -22.24 -11.98
CA ILE A 58 1.64 -21.55 -11.35
C ILE A 58 2.88 -22.44 -11.55
N SER A 59 3.89 -21.87 -12.21
CA SER A 59 5.14 -22.56 -12.56
C SER A 59 6.28 -22.18 -11.64
N LEU A 60 6.91 -23.18 -11.04
CA LEU A 60 8.12 -23.08 -10.20
C LEU A 60 9.31 -23.84 -10.81
N ILE A 61 9.20 -24.28 -12.06
CA ILE A 61 10.24 -25.08 -12.74
C ILE A 61 11.30 -24.17 -13.39
N PRO A 62 12.52 -24.69 -13.66
CA PRO A 62 13.57 -23.94 -14.35
C PRO A 62 13.13 -23.40 -15.71
N ALA A 63 13.70 -22.26 -16.13
CA ALA A 63 13.35 -21.55 -17.36
C ALA A 63 13.40 -22.44 -18.61
N ALA A 64 14.43 -23.29 -18.74
CA ALA A 64 14.58 -24.20 -19.89
C ALA A 64 13.40 -25.18 -20.08
N ALA A 65 12.66 -25.51 -19.01
CA ALA A 65 11.52 -26.44 -19.07
C ALA A 65 10.18 -25.75 -19.34
N THR A 66 10.14 -24.43 -19.40
CA THR A 66 8.89 -23.66 -19.49
C THR A 66 8.22 -23.72 -20.86
N LEU A 67 8.98 -23.92 -21.95
CA LEU A 67 8.41 -24.07 -23.29
C LEU A 67 7.55 -25.33 -23.40
N ASP A 68 8.01 -26.43 -22.86
CA ASP A 68 7.24 -27.69 -22.86
C ASP A 68 6.01 -27.58 -21.96
N LEU A 69 6.15 -26.92 -20.80
CA LEU A 69 5.02 -26.61 -19.95
C LEU A 69 3.98 -25.74 -20.67
N ALA A 70 4.41 -24.73 -21.42
CA ALA A 70 3.50 -23.89 -22.18
C ALA A 70 2.74 -24.68 -23.26
N ARG A 71 3.44 -25.59 -23.96
CA ARG A 71 2.79 -26.52 -24.93
C ARG A 71 1.76 -27.42 -24.24
N ASP A 72 2.12 -27.95 -23.08
CA ASP A 72 1.19 -28.76 -22.26
C ASP A 72 -0.02 -27.96 -21.77
N CYS A 73 0.18 -26.69 -21.39
CA CYS A 73 -0.92 -25.78 -21.04
C CYS A 73 -1.89 -25.54 -22.22
N VAL A 74 -1.34 -25.34 -23.43
CA VAL A 74 -2.14 -25.19 -24.66
C VAL A 74 -2.99 -26.43 -24.92
N VAL A 75 -2.36 -27.61 -24.88
CA VAL A 75 -3.07 -28.91 -25.08
C VAL A 75 -4.15 -29.13 -24.03
N LYS A 76 -3.90 -28.72 -22.79
CA LYS A 76 -4.83 -28.86 -21.65
C LYS A 76 -5.98 -27.82 -21.67
N GLY A 77 -5.87 -26.77 -22.48
CA GLY A 77 -6.84 -25.66 -22.54
C GLY A 77 -6.78 -24.74 -21.32
N VAL A 78 -5.56 -24.57 -20.74
CA VAL A 78 -5.32 -23.66 -19.62
C VAL A 78 -5.54 -22.21 -20.07
N LYS A 79 -6.21 -21.41 -19.26
CA LYS A 79 -6.50 -20.00 -19.58
C LYS A 79 -5.31 -19.08 -19.26
N SER A 80 -4.58 -19.36 -18.19
CA SER A 80 -3.44 -18.53 -17.78
C SER A 80 -2.31 -19.35 -17.17
N LEU A 81 -1.07 -18.93 -17.47
CA LEU A 81 0.18 -19.47 -16.95
C LEU A 81 0.96 -18.37 -16.25
N GLN A 82 1.18 -18.50 -14.95
CA GLN A 82 2.02 -17.64 -14.13
C GLN A 82 3.40 -18.27 -13.98
N LEU A 83 4.46 -17.48 -14.21
CA LEU A 83 5.85 -17.97 -14.13
C LEU A 83 6.63 -17.19 -13.08
N PHE A 84 6.90 -17.85 -11.95
CA PHE A 84 7.77 -17.32 -10.90
C PHE A 84 9.23 -17.27 -11.34
N THR A 85 9.63 -18.21 -12.15
CA THR A 85 11.02 -18.43 -12.60
C THR A 85 11.59 -17.22 -13.34
N ALA A 86 12.84 -16.87 -13.01
CA ALA A 86 13.71 -15.94 -13.74
C ALA A 86 14.60 -16.68 -14.75
N GLY A 87 15.40 -15.94 -15.54
CA GLY A 87 16.28 -16.47 -16.58
C GLY A 87 15.77 -16.21 -17.98
N PHE A 88 15.04 -15.12 -18.18
CA PHE A 88 14.46 -14.69 -19.45
C PHE A 88 15.06 -13.33 -19.88
N ALA A 89 14.27 -12.45 -20.46
CA ALA A 89 14.76 -11.18 -21.01
C ALA A 89 15.40 -10.24 -19.98
N GLU A 90 15.07 -10.38 -18.70
CA GLU A 90 15.68 -9.60 -17.62
C GLU A 90 17.17 -9.88 -17.43
N THR A 91 17.68 -11.00 -17.90
CA THR A 91 19.13 -11.29 -17.87
C THR A 91 19.94 -10.39 -18.80
N GLY A 92 19.31 -9.80 -19.81
CA GLY A 92 19.97 -9.05 -20.88
C GLY A 92 20.68 -9.93 -21.93
N GLU A 93 20.70 -11.27 -21.72
CA GLU A 93 21.34 -12.22 -22.61
C GLU A 93 20.41 -12.57 -23.79
N ALA A 94 20.98 -12.73 -25.00
CA ALA A 94 20.21 -13.03 -26.20
C ALA A 94 19.40 -14.33 -26.06
N GLU A 95 19.93 -15.31 -25.36
CA GLU A 95 19.28 -16.59 -25.10
C GLU A 95 18.02 -16.45 -24.24
N GLY A 96 18.09 -15.64 -23.18
CA GLY A 96 16.94 -15.35 -22.32
C GLY A 96 15.86 -14.54 -23.06
N VAL A 97 16.25 -13.59 -23.89
CA VAL A 97 15.33 -12.80 -24.72
C VAL A 97 14.60 -13.71 -25.71
N GLU A 98 15.33 -14.61 -26.37
CA GLU A 98 14.75 -15.54 -27.35
C GLU A 98 13.80 -16.54 -26.67
N LEU A 99 14.21 -17.08 -25.51
CA LEU A 99 13.38 -17.99 -24.73
C LEU A 99 12.04 -17.34 -24.31
N GLN A 100 12.07 -16.08 -23.87
CA GLN A 100 10.87 -15.33 -23.55
C GLN A 100 9.98 -15.12 -24.77
N ARG A 101 10.57 -14.77 -25.92
CA ARG A 101 9.84 -14.56 -27.18
C ARG A 101 9.12 -15.83 -27.63
N GLU A 102 9.82 -16.98 -27.62
CA GLU A 102 9.24 -18.27 -27.97
C GLU A 102 8.11 -18.67 -27.03
N LEU A 103 8.32 -18.49 -25.70
CA LEU A 103 7.32 -18.76 -24.67
C LEU A 103 6.03 -17.97 -24.92
N VAL A 104 6.14 -16.66 -25.18
CA VAL A 104 4.99 -15.81 -25.49
C VAL A 104 4.29 -16.26 -26.77
N ASN A 105 5.03 -16.60 -27.80
CA ASN A 105 4.47 -17.06 -29.09
C ASN A 105 3.66 -18.38 -28.92
N ILE A 106 4.21 -19.35 -28.18
CA ILE A 106 3.50 -20.62 -27.88
C ILE A 106 2.21 -20.35 -27.11
N ALA A 107 2.32 -19.59 -26.03
CA ALA A 107 1.17 -19.34 -25.13
C ALA A 107 0.06 -18.57 -25.85
N ARG A 108 0.38 -17.41 -26.47
CA ARG A 108 -0.60 -16.59 -27.20
C ARG A 108 -1.21 -17.33 -28.38
N GLY A 109 -0.38 -18.05 -29.15
CA GLY A 109 -0.87 -18.85 -30.28
C GLY A 109 -1.85 -19.94 -29.86
N GLY A 110 -1.73 -20.46 -28.64
CA GLY A 110 -2.64 -21.44 -28.02
C GLY A 110 -3.76 -20.84 -27.16
N GLY A 111 -3.90 -19.52 -27.08
CA GLY A 111 -4.92 -18.84 -26.27
C GLY A 111 -4.65 -18.82 -24.76
N VAL A 112 -3.40 -19.09 -24.34
CA VAL A 112 -2.96 -19.04 -22.94
C VAL A 112 -2.40 -17.66 -22.63
N ARG A 113 -2.87 -16.99 -21.57
CA ARG A 113 -2.32 -15.71 -21.11
C ARG A 113 -1.15 -15.94 -20.16
N LEU A 114 -0.07 -15.15 -20.30
CA LEU A 114 1.10 -15.25 -19.43
C LEU A 114 1.13 -14.11 -18.42
N ILE A 115 1.39 -14.46 -17.15
CA ILE A 115 1.72 -13.53 -16.06
C ILE A 115 3.20 -13.73 -15.73
N GLY A 116 4.00 -12.69 -15.89
CA GLY A 116 5.45 -12.76 -15.77
C GLY A 116 6.17 -12.82 -17.13
N PRO A 117 7.27 -13.59 -17.25
CA PRO A 117 7.97 -14.36 -16.21
C PRO A 117 8.61 -13.50 -15.11
N ASN A 118 9.39 -14.13 -14.21
CA ASN A 118 10.09 -13.43 -13.14
C ASN A 118 9.12 -12.65 -12.22
N CYS A 119 8.04 -13.28 -11.75
CA CYS A 119 6.99 -12.60 -10.98
C CYS A 119 6.49 -13.41 -9.78
N MET A 120 6.01 -12.73 -8.75
CA MET A 120 5.30 -13.37 -7.64
C MET A 120 3.87 -13.76 -8.02
N GLY A 121 3.26 -13.08 -9.00
CA GLY A 121 1.92 -13.36 -9.47
C GLY A 121 0.82 -12.69 -8.65
N ILE A 122 -0.25 -13.42 -8.32
CA ILE A 122 -1.52 -12.86 -7.88
C ILE A 122 -1.74 -13.09 -6.39
N TYR A 123 -2.13 -12.02 -5.69
CA TYR A 123 -2.81 -12.07 -4.40
C TYR A 123 -4.21 -11.46 -4.55
N CYS A 124 -5.23 -12.26 -4.28
CA CYS A 124 -6.65 -11.87 -4.36
C CYS A 124 -7.39 -12.51 -3.18
N PRO A 125 -7.52 -11.79 -2.05
CA PRO A 125 -8.11 -12.34 -0.82
C PRO A 125 -9.53 -12.86 -1.02
N ALA A 126 -10.35 -12.20 -1.82
CA ALA A 126 -11.72 -12.62 -2.10
C ALA A 126 -11.83 -14.04 -2.65
N SER A 127 -10.80 -14.53 -3.36
CA SER A 127 -10.74 -15.89 -3.86
C SER A 127 -9.88 -16.83 -3.00
N GLY A 128 -9.18 -16.32 -2.00
CA GLY A 128 -8.16 -17.02 -1.23
C GLY A 128 -6.85 -17.25 -2.00
N MET A 129 -6.65 -16.58 -3.15
CA MET A 129 -5.42 -16.69 -3.93
C MET A 129 -4.32 -15.86 -3.30
N SER A 130 -3.16 -16.48 -3.03
CA SER A 130 -2.00 -15.82 -2.45
C SER A 130 -0.70 -16.56 -2.77
N TYR A 131 0.40 -15.80 -2.79
CA TYR A 131 1.76 -16.31 -2.84
C TYR A 131 2.53 -16.06 -1.54
N CYS A 132 1.86 -15.63 -0.49
CA CYS A 132 2.46 -15.43 0.83
C CYS A 132 1.47 -15.85 1.94
N PRO A 133 1.91 -16.75 2.85
CA PRO A 133 1.03 -17.27 3.89
C PRO A 133 0.69 -16.25 5.00
N ASP A 134 1.42 -15.12 5.04
CA ASP A 134 1.26 -14.08 6.06
C ASP A 134 0.47 -12.86 5.55
N PHE A 135 -0.04 -12.93 4.32
CA PHE A 135 -0.91 -11.86 3.82
C PHE A 135 -2.29 -11.92 4.45
N PRO A 136 -2.95 -10.78 4.68
CA PRO A 136 -4.29 -10.74 5.26
C PRO A 136 -5.29 -11.54 4.43
N PRO A 137 -6.14 -12.37 5.05
CA PRO A 137 -7.20 -13.07 4.33
C PRO A 137 -8.39 -12.17 3.97
N GLU A 138 -8.49 -10.98 4.60
CA GLU A 138 -9.59 -10.04 4.37
C GLU A 138 -9.39 -9.26 3.08
N ALA A 139 -10.42 -9.23 2.25
CA ALA A 139 -10.47 -8.38 1.07
C ALA A 139 -10.67 -6.90 1.43
N GLY A 140 -10.21 -6.01 0.56
CA GLY A 140 -10.40 -4.57 0.64
C GLY A 140 -10.55 -3.93 -0.73
N GLU A 141 -10.27 -2.65 -0.83
CA GLU A 141 -10.63 -1.81 -1.98
C GLU A 141 -9.41 -1.27 -2.73
N VAL A 142 -8.20 -1.64 -2.32
CA VAL A 142 -6.96 -1.18 -2.96
C VAL A 142 -6.44 -2.23 -3.91
N ALA A 143 -6.16 -1.86 -5.16
CA ALA A 143 -5.40 -2.71 -6.06
C ALA A 143 -3.94 -2.24 -6.15
N PHE A 144 -3.02 -3.18 -6.32
CA PHE A 144 -1.61 -2.89 -6.56
C PHE A 144 -1.05 -3.73 -7.70
N ILE A 145 -0.42 -3.07 -8.67
CA ILE A 145 0.34 -3.73 -9.74
C ILE A 145 1.81 -3.39 -9.62
N SER A 146 2.68 -4.36 -9.84
CA SER A 146 4.13 -4.15 -9.64
C SER A 146 4.99 -4.99 -10.59
N GLN A 147 6.01 -4.37 -11.16
CA GLN A 147 7.09 -5.07 -11.84
C GLN A 147 7.99 -5.84 -10.86
N SER A 148 8.09 -5.38 -9.61
CA SER A 148 8.94 -6.00 -8.59
C SER A 148 8.16 -6.88 -7.62
N GLY A 149 8.59 -8.14 -7.47
CA GLY A 149 8.03 -9.07 -6.48
C GLY A 149 8.32 -8.66 -5.04
N SER A 150 9.52 -8.16 -4.75
CA SER A 150 9.90 -7.71 -3.40
C SER A 150 9.08 -6.49 -2.95
N TYR A 151 8.81 -5.56 -3.86
CA TYR A 151 7.95 -4.41 -3.56
C TYR A 151 6.49 -4.79 -3.32
N THR A 152 5.97 -5.83 -3.97
CA THR A 152 4.62 -6.33 -3.65
C THR A 152 4.55 -6.85 -2.22
N TYR A 153 5.53 -7.63 -1.83
CA TYR A 153 5.63 -8.18 -0.48
C TYR A 153 5.73 -7.08 0.59
N LEU A 154 6.61 -6.11 0.35
CA LEU A 154 6.85 -5.00 1.26
C LEU A 154 5.60 -4.12 1.42
N LEU A 155 5.00 -3.68 0.30
CA LEU A 155 3.82 -2.80 0.34
C LEU A 155 2.64 -3.47 1.04
N VAL A 156 2.32 -4.72 0.70
CA VAL A 156 1.16 -5.41 1.30
C VAL A 156 1.32 -5.50 2.82
N ARG A 157 2.49 -5.85 3.33
CA ARG A 157 2.73 -5.93 4.78
C ARG A 157 2.67 -4.57 5.47
N MET A 158 3.34 -3.56 4.91
CA MET A 158 3.34 -2.21 5.49
C MET A 158 1.94 -1.60 5.50
N ALA A 159 1.21 -1.74 4.41
CA ALA A 159 -0.15 -1.24 4.27
C ALA A 159 -1.13 -1.99 5.20
N ALA A 160 -1.00 -3.32 5.30
CA ALA A 160 -1.81 -4.14 6.21
C ALA A 160 -1.63 -3.74 7.68
N ALA A 161 -0.39 -3.45 8.10
CA ALA A 161 -0.10 -2.93 9.44
C ALA A 161 -0.76 -1.56 9.72
N ARG A 162 -1.12 -0.84 8.67
CA ARG A 162 -1.81 0.46 8.73
C ARG A 162 -3.33 0.36 8.49
N GLY A 163 -3.88 -0.86 8.46
CA GLY A 163 -5.32 -1.10 8.29
C GLY A 163 -5.81 -1.11 6.84
N ILE A 164 -4.91 -1.01 5.87
CA ILE A 164 -5.25 -1.11 4.44
C ILE A 164 -5.44 -2.58 4.07
N ARG A 165 -6.45 -2.84 3.25
CA ARG A 165 -6.72 -4.16 2.67
C ARG A 165 -6.78 -4.06 1.15
N PHE A 166 -6.45 -5.15 0.49
CA PHE A 166 -6.34 -5.18 -0.97
C PHE A 166 -7.51 -5.95 -1.60
N SER A 167 -7.99 -5.44 -2.73
CA SER A 167 -8.87 -6.19 -3.63
C SER A 167 -8.04 -7.19 -4.43
N LYS A 168 -7.00 -6.70 -5.08
CA LYS A 168 -6.10 -7.47 -5.95
C LYS A 168 -4.69 -6.90 -5.90
N VAL A 169 -3.70 -7.79 -5.88
CA VAL A 169 -2.29 -7.41 -6.06
C VAL A 169 -1.71 -8.31 -7.16
N VAL A 170 -1.08 -7.71 -8.16
CA VAL A 170 -0.46 -8.44 -9.25
C VAL A 170 1.00 -8.03 -9.39
N SER A 171 1.89 -8.97 -9.02
CA SER A 171 3.29 -8.86 -9.46
C SER A 171 3.39 -9.46 -10.84
N TYR A 172 3.69 -8.63 -11.86
CA TYR A 172 3.70 -9.08 -13.25
C TYR A 172 5.12 -9.22 -13.84
N GLY A 173 6.18 -8.95 -13.06
CA GLY A 173 7.56 -9.18 -13.43
C GLY A 173 7.95 -8.53 -14.77
N ASN A 174 8.46 -9.32 -15.72
CA ASN A 174 8.86 -8.83 -17.03
C ASN A 174 7.71 -8.29 -17.90
N GLY A 175 6.45 -8.57 -17.54
CA GLY A 175 5.28 -8.12 -18.28
C GLY A 175 5.30 -8.54 -19.77
N ALA A 176 5.70 -9.78 -20.04
CA ALA A 176 5.94 -10.25 -21.40
C ALA A 176 4.65 -10.36 -22.24
N ASP A 177 3.52 -10.65 -21.59
CA ASP A 177 2.18 -10.71 -22.17
C ASP A 177 1.21 -9.80 -21.41
N VAL A 178 0.79 -10.18 -20.20
CA VAL A 178 0.00 -9.30 -19.32
C VAL A 178 0.96 -8.30 -18.69
N ASN A 179 0.68 -7.00 -18.87
CA ASN A 179 1.55 -5.91 -18.45
C ASN A 179 0.77 -4.80 -17.71
N GLU A 180 1.48 -3.74 -17.35
CA GLU A 180 0.93 -2.60 -16.60
C GLU A 180 -0.23 -1.90 -17.33
N ILE A 181 -0.20 -1.84 -18.66
CA ILE A 181 -1.22 -1.17 -19.45
C ILE A 181 -2.55 -1.92 -19.35
N GLU A 182 -2.52 -3.21 -19.61
CA GLU A 182 -3.71 -4.06 -19.54
C GLU A 182 -4.26 -4.17 -18.11
N LEU A 183 -3.38 -4.25 -17.12
CA LEU A 183 -3.77 -4.30 -15.72
C LEU A 183 -4.42 -2.98 -15.25
N LEU A 184 -3.91 -1.82 -15.68
CA LEU A 184 -4.54 -0.52 -15.41
C LEU A 184 -5.93 -0.43 -16.04
N ASP A 185 -6.08 -0.88 -17.30
CA ASP A 185 -7.37 -0.89 -18.00
C ASP A 185 -8.38 -1.81 -17.29
N TYR A 186 -7.96 -3.01 -16.90
CA TYR A 186 -8.78 -3.93 -16.12
C TYR A 186 -9.24 -3.31 -14.79
N LEU A 187 -8.31 -2.77 -14.01
CA LEU A 187 -8.58 -2.22 -12.68
C LEU A 187 -9.43 -0.94 -12.73
N SER A 188 -9.35 -0.18 -13.82
CA SER A 188 -10.19 1.00 -13.99
C SER A 188 -11.68 0.68 -13.99
N GLY A 189 -12.07 -0.48 -14.53
CA GLY A 189 -13.45 -0.98 -14.56
C GLY A 189 -13.81 -1.94 -13.40
N ASP A 190 -12.86 -2.32 -12.55
CA ASP A 190 -13.12 -3.32 -11.49
C ASP A 190 -13.90 -2.72 -10.33
N ALA A 191 -15.12 -3.22 -10.10
CA ALA A 191 -16.02 -2.72 -9.06
C ALA A 191 -15.53 -2.96 -7.61
N GLU A 192 -14.61 -3.90 -7.40
CA GLU A 192 -14.03 -4.19 -6.08
C GLU A 192 -12.86 -3.26 -5.74
N THR A 193 -12.37 -2.47 -6.70
CA THR A 193 -11.22 -1.59 -6.53
C THR A 193 -11.64 -0.13 -6.50
N GLU A 194 -11.27 0.60 -5.46
CA GLU A 194 -11.49 2.05 -5.34
C GLU A 194 -10.22 2.87 -5.57
N ILE A 195 -9.04 2.32 -5.25
CA ILE A 195 -7.74 2.99 -5.40
C ILE A 195 -6.79 2.06 -6.14
N ILE A 196 -6.07 2.57 -7.13
CA ILE A 196 -5.06 1.82 -7.89
C ILE A 196 -3.68 2.31 -7.51
N CYS A 197 -2.82 1.39 -7.10
CA CYS A 197 -1.39 1.63 -6.89
C CYS A 197 -0.57 0.93 -7.97
N ALA A 198 0.52 1.56 -8.40
CA ALA A 198 1.42 0.99 -9.39
C ALA A 198 2.89 1.22 -9.01
N TYR A 199 3.71 0.19 -9.14
CA TYR A 199 5.17 0.27 -9.10
C TYR A 199 5.71 -0.05 -10.49
N ILE A 200 6.35 0.92 -11.13
CA ILE A 200 6.80 0.85 -12.52
C ILE A 200 8.28 1.20 -12.61
N GLU A 201 9.09 0.33 -13.19
CA GLU A 201 10.50 0.55 -13.48
C GLU A 201 10.70 1.07 -14.91
N GLY A 202 9.87 0.60 -15.84
CA GLY A 202 9.88 0.99 -17.24
C GLY A 202 8.65 0.50 -17.99
N THR A 203 8.50 0.95 -19.23
CA THR A 203 7.43 0.49 -20.13
C THR A 203 7.95 0.32 -21.55
N ARG A 204 7.30 -0.55 -22.32
CA ARG A 204 7.59 -0.76 -23.74
C ARG A 204 6.84 0.18 -24.67
N ASP A 205 5.73 0.74 -24.19
CA ASP A 205 4.88 1.66 -24.96
C ASP A 205 4.40 2.83 -24.08
N GLY A 206 5.22 3.90 -24.05
CA GLY A 206 4.93 5.10 -23.27
C GLY A 206 3.60 5.78 -23.65
N PRO A 207 3.29 5.97 -24.94
CA PRO A 207 2.01 6.52 -25.36
C PRO A 207 0.80 5.71 -24.94
N GLN A 208 0.86 4.38 -24.98
CA GLN A 208 -0.24 3.53 -24.49
C GLN A 208 -0.35 3.57 -22.97
N LEU A 209 0.79 3.55 -22.25
CA LEU A 209 0.78 3.69 -20.80
C LEU A 209 0.16 5.02 -20.36
N LEU A 210 0.53 6.14 -20.99
CA LEU A 210 -0.09 7.45 -20.69
C LEU A 210 -1.61 7.42 -20.88
N ARG A 211 -2.08 6.79 -21.95
CA ARG A 211 -3.53 6.63 -22.20
C ARG A 211 -4.20 5.77 -21.13
N ALA A 212 -3.57 4.64 -20.73
CA ALA A 212 -4.11 3.75 -19.71
C ALA A 212 -4.13 4.42 -18.33
N LEU A 213 -3.05 5.11 -17.95
CA LEU A 213 -3.00 5.92 -16.71
C LEU A 213 -4.08 7.00 -16.70
N SER A 214 -4.27 7.70 -17.84
CA SER A 214 -5.29 8.75 -17.96
C SER A 214 -6.73 8.20 -17.86
N ARG A 215 -6.99 7.02 -18.41
CA ARG A 215 -8.30 6.36 -18.26
C ARG A 215 -8.51 5.93 -16.79
N ALA A 216 -7.52 5.28 -16.19
CA ALA A 216 -7.58 4.83 -14.82
C ALA A 216 -7.75 6.01 -13.85
N ALA A 217 -6.98 7.10 -14.01
CA ALA A 217 -7.03 8.27 -13.13
C ALA A 217 -8.35 9.06 -13.25
N ARG A 218 -9.05 8.98 -14.39
CA ARG A 218 -10.41 9.52 -14.50
C ARG A 218 -11.45 8.69 -13.76
N ALA A 219 -11.24 7.39 -13.65
CA ALA A 219 -12.16 6.50 -12.97
C ALA A 219 -11.92 6.43 -11.46
N LYS A 220 -10.65 6.44 -11.04
CA LYS A 220 -10.24 6.19 -9.65
C LYS A 220 -8.94 6.91 -9.33
N PRO A 221 -8.63 7.23 -8.05
CA PRO A 221 -7.29 7.68 -7.66
C PRO A 221 -6.23 6.65 -8.09
N VAL A 222 -5.18 7.12 -8.77
CA VAL A 222 -4.03 6.31 -9.18
C VAL A 222 -2.77 6.86 -8.53
N ILE A 223 -2.04 6.01 -7.80
CA ILE A 223 -0.80 6.36 -7.09
C ILE A 223 0.34 5.56 -7.70
N VAL A 224 1.39 6.23 -8.17
CA VAL A 224 2.49 5.61 -8.92
C VAL A 224 3.83 5.82 -8.23
N ILE A 225 4.55 4.75 -7.98
CA ILE A 225 6.00 4.76 -7.72
C ILE A 225 6.71 4.50 -9.04
N LYS A 226 7.54 5.45 -9.49
CA LYS A 226 8.49 5.26 -10.59
C LYS A 226 9.90 5.12 -10.01
N LYS A 227 10.57 4.02 -10.32
CA LYS A 227 11.97 3.77 -9.94
C LYS A 227 12.87 3.64 -11.17
N GLY A 228 14.18 3.70 -10.95
CA GLY A 228 15.15 3.81 -12.04
C GLY A 228 15.32 5.25 -12.54
N CYS A 229 15.18 6.24 -11.65
CA CYS A 229 15.17 7.67 -11.98
C CYS A 229 16.57 8.33 -11.98
N THR A 230 17.56 7.69 -11.40
CA THR A 230 18.96 8.16 -11.38
C THR A 230 19.80 7.34 -12.36
N PRO A 231 20.95 7.84 -12.82
CA PRO A 231 21.84 7.08 -13.71
C PRO A 231 22.20 5.67 -13.16
N ALA A 232 22.43 5.56 -11.84
CA ALA A 232 22.66 4.27 -11.20
C ALA A 232 21.39 3.42 -11.14
N GLY A 233 20.25 4.02 -10.79
CA GLY A 233 18.95 3.35 -10.77
C GLY A 233 18.52 2.88 -12.17
N THR A 234 18.77 3.67 -13.21
CA THR A 234 18.49 3.29 -14.61
C THR A 234 19.28 2.05 -15.01
N ARG A 235 20.59 2.00 -14.70
CA ARG A 235 21.40 0.78 -14.94
C ARG A 235 20.85 -0.43 -14.17
N GLY A 236 20.46 -0.22 -12.90
CA GLY A 236 19.84 -1.28 -12.08
C GLY A 236 18.51 -1.77 -12.69
N ALA A 237 17.61 -0.88 -13.09
CA ALA A 237 16.33 -1.23 -13.70
C ALA A 237 16.51 -1.96 -15.03
N SER A 238 17.42 -1.47 -15.89
CA SER A 238 17.73 -2.13 -17.18
C SER A 238 18.25 -3.56 -16.99
N SER A 239 19.07 -3.79 -15.96
CA SER A 239 19.59 -5.14 -15.63
C SER A 239 18.55 -6.04 -14.97
N HIS A 240 17.46 -5.47 -14.40
CA HIS A 240 16.48 -6.21 -13.61
C HIS A 240 15.23 -6.59 -14.40
N THR A 241 14.79 -5.75 -15.37
CA THR A 241 13.51 -5.96 -16.07
C THR A 241 13.62 -5.91 -17.59
N GLY A 242 14.79 -5.53 -18.14
CA GLY A 242 14.97 -5.32 -19.58
C GLY A 242 14.10 -4.20 -20.15
N ALA A 243 13.43 -3.42 -19.32
CA ALA A 243 12.59 -2.30 -19.74
C ALA A 243 13.39 -1.00 -19.84
N LEU A 244 13.00 -0.10 -20.76
CA LEU A 244 13.60 1.23 -20.86
C LEU A 244 13.10 2.09 -19.70
N ALA A 245 14.03 2.46 -18.79
CA ALA A 245 13.71 3.30 -17.63
C ALA A 245 13.23 4.70 -18.02
N GLY A 246 13.75 5.27 -19.13
CA GLY A 246 13.41 6.60 -19.62
C GLY A 246 13.94 7.74 -18.73
N ASP A 247 13.70 8.98 -19.17
CA ASP A 247 14.05 10.19 -18.42
C ASP A 247 13.02 10.46 -17.31
N ASP A 248 13.49 10.81 -16.13
CA ASP A 248 12.64 11.03 -14.94
C ASP A 248 11.69 12.22 -15.11
N SER A 249 12.13 13.28 -15.81
CA SER A 249 11.30 14.46 -16.07
C SER A 249 10.13 14.14 -17.04
N VAL A 250 10.34 13.23 -17.98
CA VAL A 250 9.30 12.75 -18.87
C VAL A 250 8.27 11.93 -18.10
N TRP A 251 8.72 11.05 -17.19
CA TRP A 251 7.84 10.29 -16.32
C TRP A 251 7.02 11.18 -15.39
N GLU A 252 7.65 12.17 -14.75
CA GLU A 252 6.96 13.14 -13.90
C GLU A 252 5.87 13.86 -14.68
N GLY A 253 6.23 14.38 -15.88
CA GLY A 253 5.27 15.04 -16.78
C GLY A 253 4.12 14.13 -17.19
N ALA A 254 4.40 12.89 -17.57
CA ALA A 254 3.40 11.93 -18.01
C ALA A 254 2.43 11.52 -16.88
N ILE A 255 2.94 11.22 -15.68
CA ILE A 255 2.11 10.85 -14.52
C ILE A 255 1.21 12.04 -14.14
N LYS A 256 1.76 13.24 -14.08
CA LYS A 256 1.00 14.46 -13.79
C LYS A 256 -0.05 14.75 -14.88
N GLN A 257 0.30 14.63 -16.16
CA GLN A 257 -0.61 14.81 -17.30
C GLN A 257 -1.75 13.79 -17.26
N ALA A 258 -1.48 12.57 -16.83
CA ALA A 258 -2.50 11.53 -16.68
C ALA A 258 -3.50 11.82 -15.54
N GLY A 259 -3.18 12.76 -14.63
CA GLY A 259 -3.96 13.00 -13.42
C GLY A 259 -3.68 12.01 -12.30
N ALA A 260 -2.60 11.24 -12.40
CA ALA A 260 -2.14 10.32 -11.37
C ALA A 260 -1.21 11.03 -10.37
N LEU A 261 -1.06 10.44 -9.19
CA LEU A 261 -0.23 10.95 -8.12
C LEU A 261 1.08 10.16 -8.07
N ARG A 262 2.21 10.83 -8.31
CA ARG A 262 3.53 10.22 -8.15
C ARG A 262 3.97 10.27 -6.70
N VAL A 263 4.54 9.19 -6.18
CA VAL A 263 5.18 9.11 -4.86
C VAL A 263 6.59 8.54 -4.97
N ASP A 264 7.45 8.84 -3.98
CA ASP A 264 8.87 8.56 -4.09
C ASP A 264 9.24 7.15 -3.60
N ASP A 265 8.50 6.61 -2.62
CA ASP A 265 8.78 5.31 -1.99
C ASP A 265 7.50 4.61 -1.48
N VAL A 266 7.70 3.40 -0.95
CA VAL A 266 6.62 2.57 -0.39
C VAL A 266 6.00 3.22 0.84
N GLU A 267 6.81 3.86 1.67
CA GLU A 267 6.39 4.55 2.87
C GLU A 267 5.41 5.67 2.55
N GLU A 268 5.73 6.46 1.54
CA GLU A 268 4.86 7.54 1.08
C GLU A 268 3.60 6.99 0.42
N MET A 269 3.70 5.90 -0.36
CA MET A 269 2.53 5.23 -0.92
C MET A 269 1.57 4.77 0.18
N VAL A 270 2.09 4.16 1.25
CA VAL A 270 1.27 3.75 2.40
C VAL A 270 0.63 4.94 3.10
N ASP A 271 1.35 6.06 3.27
CA ASP A 271 0.79 7.28 3.86
C ASP A 271 -0.34 7.85 3.00
N MET A 272 -0.17 7.85 1.68
CA MET A 272 -1.24 8.27 0.77
C MET A 272 -2.45 7.32 0.84
N LEU A 273 -2.24 6.00 0.88
CA LEU A 273 -3.33 5.03 1.05
C LEU A 273 -4.11 5.27 2.34
N VAL A 274 -3.41 5.49 3.46
CA VAL A 274 -4.03 5.84 4.75
C VAL A 274 -4.82 7.14 4.64
N THR A 275 -4.27 8.13 3.94
CA THR A 275 -4.92 9.43 3.74
C THR A 275 -6.20 9.28 2.93
N PHE A 276 -6.15 8.62 1.78
CA PHE A 276 -7.33 8.41 0.92
C PHE A 276 -8.42 7.58 1.61
N ARG A 277 -8.02 6.59 2.42
CA ARG A 277 -8.96 5.65 3.04
C ARG A 277 -9.63 6.20 4.30
N PHE A 278 -8.88 6.92 5.14
CA PHE A 278 -9.31 7.22 6.50
C PHE A 278 -9.48 8.72 6.79
N LEU A 279 -8.99 9.61 5.92
CA LEU A 279 -9.11 11.05 6.11
C LEU A 279 -10.17 11.62 5.15
N PRO A 280 -11.34 12.05 5.63
CA PRO A 280 -12.25 12.85 4.81
C PRO A 280 -11.52 14.08 4.25
N LEU A 281 -11.73 14.42 2.98
CA LEU A 281 -11.03 15.52 2.34
C LEU A 281 -11.32 16.85 3.06
N PRO A 282 -10.31 17.49 3.68
CA PRO A 282 -10.49 18.76 4.34
C PRO A 282 -10.90 19.87 3.35
N SER A 283 -11.62 20.88 3.83
CA SER A 283 -12.05 22.03 3.02
C SER A 283 -10.88 22.94 2.61
N GLY A 284 -9.80 22.92 3.37
CA GLY A 284 -8.61 23.74 3.16
C GLY A 284 -7.37 23.19 3.85
N ARG A 285 -6.33 24.04 3.94
CA ARG A 285 -5.01 23.67 4.44
C ARG A 285 -4.75 24.06 5.90
N ARG A 286 -5.72 24.68 6.57
CA ARG A 286 -5.55 25.18 7.94
C ARG A 286 -5.75 24.03 8.93
N ALA A 287 -4.75 23.78 9.76
CA ALA A 287 -4.78 22.74 10.76
C ALA A 287 -4.67 23.29 12.18
N ALA A 288 -5.44 22.75 13.11
CA ALA A 288 -5.16 22.88 14.53
C ALA A 288 -4.44 21.61 15.00
N VAL A 289 -3.25 21.79 15.57
CA VAL A 289 -2.41 20.69 16.03
C VAL A 289 -2.45 20.62 17.55
N LEU A 290 -2.80 19.44 18.09
CA LEU A 290 -2.70 19.13 19.50
C LEU A 290 -1.38 18.35 19.69
N GLY A 291 -0.53 18.80 20.61
CA GLY A 291 0.80 18.23 20.73
C GLY A 291 1.25 18.03 22.17
N VAL A 292 2.45 17.54 22.30
CA VAL A 292 3.12 17.24 23.58
C VAL A 292 4.49 17.91 23.58
N GLY A 293 4.70 18.84 24.51
CA GLY A 293 6.00 19.46 24.82
C GLY A 293 6.42 20.61 23.91
N GLY A 294 7.01 21.65 24.49
CA GLY A 294 7.34 22.89 23.80
C GLY A 294 8.28 22.73 22.61
N GLY A 295 9.33 21.93 22.72
CA GLY A 295 10.26 21.64 21.62
C GLY A 295 9.60 20.84 20.49
N ALA A 296 8.68 19.96 20.80
CA ALA A 296 7.89 19.23 19.81
C ALA A 296 6.95 20.16 19.06
N SER A 297 6.38 21.19 19.72
CA SER A 297 5.49 22.18 19.11
C SER A 297 6.21 23.06 18.07
N VAL A 298 7.44 23.49 18.34
CA VAL A 298 8.23 24.24 17.35
C VAL A 298 8.50 23.39 16.11
N ARG A 299 9.00 22.17 16.29
CA ARG A 299 9.23 21.24 15.19
C ARG A 299 7.94 20.91 14.42
N ALA A 300 6.81 20.84 15.11
CA ALA A 300 5.50 20.58 14.50
C ALA A 300 5.09 21.69 13.55
N SER A 301 5.35 22.95 13.91
CA SER A 301 5.10 24.12 13.03
C SER A 301 5.89 24.00 11.73
N ASP A 302 7.20 23.77 11.84
CA ASP A 302 8.08 23.63 10.67
C ASP A 302 7.64 22.47 9.75
N HIS A 303 7.25 21.32 10.33
CA HIS A 303 6.80 20.16 9.55
C HIS A 303 5.46 20.41 8.85
N CYS A 304 4.53 21.09 9.50
CA CYS A 304 3.23 21.43 8.90
C CYS A 304 3.42 22.37 7.71
N GLU A 305 4.19 23.45 7.87
CA GLU A 305 4.46 24.42 6.80
C GLU A 305 5.23 23.78 5.63
N ALA A 306 6.27 22.99 5.93
CA ALA A 306 7.00 22.24 4.90
C ALA A 306 6.11 21.26 4.12
N GLY A 307 5.08 20.69 4.74
CA GLY A 307 4.07 19.86 4.11
C GLY A 307 2.95 20.64 3.41
N GLY A 308 3.01 21.99 3.44
CA GLY A 308 2.02 22.87 2.81
C GLY A 308 0.74 23.05 3.62
N LEU A 309 0.73 22.72 4.92
CA LEU A 309 -0.35 23.07 5.84
C LEU A 309 -0.11 24.46 6.43
N ILE A 310 -1.17 25.08 6.94
CA ILE A 310 -1.15 26.40 7.56
C ILE A 310 -1.61 26.22 9.00
N LEU A 311 -0.89 26.80 9.95
CA LEU A 311 -1.27 26.82 11.36
C LEU A 311 -1.78 28.21 11.75
N PRO A 312 -3.10 28.46 11.74
CA PRO A 312 -3.62 29.74 12.14
C PRO A 312 -3.31 30.03 13.63
N PRO A 313 -3.02 31.29 14.01
CA PRO A 313 -2.81 31.65 15.41
C PRO A 313 -4.12 31.52 16.20
N VAL A 314 -4.03 30.99 17.44
CA VAL A 314 -5.22 30.81 18.30
C VAL A 314 -5.79 32.19 18.68
N PRO A 315 -7.05 32.51 18.35
CA PRO A 315 -7.69 33.78 18.70
C PRO A 315 -7.84 33.95 20.21
N ALA A 316 -7.91 35.20 20.66
CA ALA A 316 -8.06 35.55 22.08
C ALA A 316 -9.27 34.84 22.74
N ALA A 317 -10.39 34.76 22.04
CA ALA A 317 -11.64 34.13 22.53
C ALA A 317 -11.43 32.60 22.73
N VAL A 318 -10.83 31.91 21.77
CA VAL A 318 -10.50 30.47 21.87
C VAL A 318 -9.51 30.22 23.00
N ARG A 319 -8.47 31.06 23.10
CA ARG A 319 -7.49 31.01 24.19
C ARG A 319 -8.12 31.20 25.57
N ALA A 320 -9.09 32.13 25.68
CA ALA A 320 -9.83 32.37 26.92
C ALA A 320 -10.69 31.16 27.34
N ARG A 321 -11.29 30.44 26.39
CA ARG A 321 -11.98 29.17 26.67
C ARG A 321 -11.02 28.09 27.13
N LEU A 322 -9.87 27.91 26.46
CA LEU A 322 -8.87 26.91 26.83
C LEU A 322 -8.34 27.13 28.25
N LYS A 323 -8.14 28.39 28.68
CA LYS A 323 -7.68 28.75 30.03
C LYS A 323 -8.64 28.35 31.15
N GLN A 324 -9.90 28.04 30.86
CA GLN A 324 -10.87 27.65 31.89
C GLN A 324 -10.63 26.23 32.43
N PHE A 325 -9.99 25.37 31.66
CA PHE A 325 -9.79 23.98 32.01
C PHE A 325 -8.35 23.48 31.81
N VAL A 326 -7.46 24.29 31.23
CA VAL A 326 -6.04 23.96 31.07
C VAL A 326 -5.18 24.87 31.92
N PRO A 327 -4.35 24.37 32.84
CA PRO A 327 -3.46 25.21 33.63
C PRO A 327 -2.40 25.88 32.75
N LEU A 328 -2.09 27.14 33.05
CA LEU A 328 -1.10 27.94 32.31
C LEU A 328 0.34 27.41 32.49
N ALA A 329 0.65 26.85 33.67
CA ALA A 329 1.97 26.34 33.97
C ALA A 329 2.23 25.06 33.18
N GLY A 330 3.21 25.10 32.28
CA GLY A 330 3.61 23.97 31.44
C GLY A 330 2.73 23.73 30.21
N SER A 331 1.85 24.69 29.87
CA SER A 331 0.99 24.61 28.67
C SER A 331 1.30 25.74 27.71
N MET A 332 1.28 25.44 26.41
CA MET A 332 1.33 26.42 25.32
C MET A 332 -0.06 26.48 24.64
N LEU A 333 -0.73 27.62 24.78
CA LEU A 333 -2.05 27.86 24.19
C LEU A 333 -1.94 28.61 22.85
N GLY A 334 -0.93 28.27 22.08
CA GLY A 334 -0.78 28.65 20.68
C GLY A 334 -1.31 27.56 19.74
N ASN A 335 -0.91 27.59 18.47
CA ASN A 335 -1.10 26.48 17.55
C ASN A 335 0.29 26.10 17.02
N PRO A 336 0.84 24.95 17.40
CA PRO A 336 0.24 23.82 18.16
C PRO A 336 -0.20 24.16 19.59
N VAL A 337 -1.30 23.52 20.01
CA VAL A 337 -1.78 23.58 21.38
C VAL A 337 -1.09 22.47 22.18
N ASP A 338 -0.17 22.87 23.06
CA ASP A 338 0.54 21.92 23.93
C ASP A 338 -0.09 21.96 25.32
N VAL A 339 -0.79 20.88 25.62
CA VAL A 339 -1.31 20.61 26.96
C VAL A 339 -0.82 19.23 27.34
N LEU A 340 -0.30 19.07 28.55
CA LEU A 340 -0.02 17.76 29.13
C LEU A 340 -1.36 17.04 29.42
N ALA A 341 -2.10 16.78 28.33
CA ALA A 341 -3.49 16.30 28.36
C ALA A 341 -3.64 15.00 29.14
N GLU A 342 -2.61 14.18 29.15
CA GLU A 342 -2.54 12.92 29.90
C GLU A 342 -2.56 13.13 31.42
N ARG A 343 -2.22 14.36 31.90
CA ARG A 343 -2.35 14.73 33.31
C ARG A 343 -3.72 15.30 33.66
N TYR A 344 -4.52 15.65 32.64
CA TYR A 344 -5.78 16.37 32.78
C TYR A 344 -6.88 15.70 31.95
N ALA A 345 -7.14 14.42 32.22
CA ALA A 345 -8.11 13.63 31.44
C ALA A 345 -9.50 14.31 31.35
N ASP A 346 -9.93 15.00 32.40
CA ASP A 346 -11.20 15.74 32.41
C ASP A 346 -11.20 16.98 31.49
N ALA A 347 -10.03 17.53 31.18
CA ALA A 347 -9.89 18.66 30.28
C ALA A 347 -9.91 18.27 28.81
N TRP A 348 -9.76 16.98 28.49
CA TRP A 348 -9.60 16.52 27.12
C TRP A 348 -10.85 16.76 26.25
N ALA A 349 -12.03 16.39 26.74
CA ALA A 349 -13.28 16.57 25.99
C ALA A 349 -13.57 18.06 25.71
N PRO A 350 -13.53 18.98 26.69
CA PRO A 350 -13.70 20.40 26.43
C PRO A 350 -12.59 21.01 25.56
N LEU A 351 -11.36 20.48 25.62
CA LEU A 351 -10.26 20.88 24.73
C LEU A 351 -10.59 20.55 23.26
N VAL A 352 -10.90 19.29 22.97
CA VAL A 352 -11.26 18.83 21.63
C VAL A 352 -12.46 19.61 21.10
N GLN A 353 -13.51 19.78 21.92
CA GLN A 353 -14.69 20.55 21.54
C GLN A 353 -14.37 22.01 21.24
N THR A 354 -13.47 22.64 22.02
CA THR A 354 -13.09 24.04 21.79
C THR A 354 -12.36 24.21 20.45
N LEU A 355 -11.51 23.25 20.07
CA LEU A 355 -10.79 23.28 18.79
C LEU A 355 -11.69 22.87 17.61
N ASP A 356 -12.67 22.00 17.84
CA ASP A 356 -13.66 21.64 16.83
C ASP A 356 -14.63 22.78 16.53
N ASP A 357 -14.98 23.58 17.55
CA ASP A 357 -15.82 24.78 17.44
C ASP A 357 -15.07 26.00 16.88
N TRP A 358 -13.76 26.00 16.87
CA TRP A 358 -12.98 27.06 16.27
C TRP A 358 -13.08 27.01 14.74
N ASP A 359 -13.74 28.01 14.12
CA ASP A 359 -14.13 27.98 12.71
C ASP A 359 -12.95 27.99 11.73
N GLU A 360 -11.80 28.55 12.12
CA GLU A 360 -10.69 28.79 11.20
C GLU A 360 -9.97 27.53 10.72
N PRO A 361 -9.64 26.51 11.56
CA PRO A 361 -9.03 25.28 11.09
C PRO A 361 -10.00 24.41 10.26
N ASP A 362 -9.46 23.86 9.17
CA ASP A 362 -10.16 22.93 8.29
C ASP A 362 -10.05 21.48 8.78
N MET A 363 -9.12 21.21 9.70
CA MET A 363 -8.83 19.87 10.24
C MET A 363 -8.17 19.93 11.61
N LEU A 364 -8.19 18.79 12.32
CA LEU A 364 -7.51 18.58 13.60
C LEU A 364 -6.42 17.51 13.44
N ILE A 365 -5.26 17.72 14.05
CA ILE A 365 -4.17 16.73 14.10
C ILE A 365 -3.74 16.55 15.55
N TRP A 366 -3.86 15.34 16.07
CA TRP A 366 -3.37 14.99 17.40
C TRP A 366 -2.09 14.18 17.30
N GLN A 367 -1.00 14.68 17.92
CA GLN A 367 0.27 13.95 18.00
C GLN A 367 0.50 13.35 19.38
N ILE A 368 0.90 12.08 19.40
CA ILE A 368 1.14 11.27 20.59
C ILE A 368 2.56 10.73 20.52
N SER A 369 3.32 10.87 21.61
CA SER A 369 4.67 10.29 21.74
C SER A 369 4.68 9.20 22.81
N PRO A 370 4.75 7.92 22.43
CA PRO A 370 4.82 6.80 23.39
C PRO A 370 6.10 6.79 24.21
N GLU A 371 7.18 7.46 23.75
CA GLU A 371 8.48 7.47 24.44
C GLU A 371 8.51 8.30 25.74
N ILE A 372 7.54 9.19 25.93
CA ILE A 372 7.50 10.09 27.10
C ILE A 372 6.94 9.36 28.34
N GLU A 373 6.83 8.04 28.31
CA GLU A 373 6.32 7.25 29.43
C GLU A 373 7.45 6.85 30.38
N PRO A 374 7.55 7.47 31.57
CA PRO A 374 8.59 7.13 32.55
C PRO A 374 8.30 5.80 33.28
N LEU A 375 7.30 5.03 32.87
CA LEU A 375 6.61 4.06 33.71
C LEU A 375 6.95 2.63 33.29
N ARG A 376 7.71 1.94 34.18
CA ARG A 376 8.10 0.53 34.03
C ARG A 376 7.07 -0.46 34.56
N GLU A 377 6.07 0.00 35.33
CA GLU A 377 5.08 -0.87 35.95
C GLU A 377 3.91 -1.20 35.03
N GLU A 378 3.58 -2.46 34.90
CA GLU A 378 2.51 -2.99 34.02
C GLU A 378 1.16 -2.33 34.29
N ILE A 379 0.79 -2.14 35.57
CA ILE A 379 -0.50 -1.53 35.96
C ILE A 379 -0.61 -0.10 35.40
N VAL A 380 0.47 0.67 35.48
CA VAL A 380 0.46 2.05 35.01
C VAL A 380 0.42 2.12 33.48
N ARG A 381 1.12 1.21 32.82
CA ARG A 381 1.08 1.08 31.36
C ARG A 381 -0.35 0.76 30.87
N GLN A 382 -1.02 -0.21 31.50
CA GLN A 382 -2.40 -0.55 31.16
C GLN A 382 -3.35 0.63 31.40
N TYR A 383 -3.20 1.34 32.51
CA TYR A 383 -3.98 2.55 32.78
C TYR A 383 -3.80 3.62 31.70
N MET A 384 -2.55 3.85 31.25
CA MET A 384 -2.27 4.81 30.18
C MET A 384 -2.87 4.39 28.83
N ILE A 385 -2.83 3.10 28.49
CA ILE A 385 -3.47 2.55 27.30
C ILE A 385 -4.98 2.80 27.35
N ASP A 386 -5.63 2.49 28.48
CA ASP A 386 -7.08 2.65 28.64
C ASP A 386 -7.49 4.13 28.65
N MET A 387 -6.68 5.00 29.24
CA MET A 387 -6.89 6.44 29.19
C MET A 387 -6.80 6.97 27.76
N ARG A 388 -5.76 6.59 27.03
CA ARG A 388 -5.57 6.99 25.62
C ARG A 388 -6.69 6.46 24.71
N ARG A 389 -7.22 5.27 24.99
CA ARG A 389 -8.39 4.74 24.28
C ARG A 389 -9.60 5.68 24.47
N ARG A 390 -9.89 6.12 25.69
CA ARG A 390 -10.97 7.09 25.97
C ARG A 390 -10.72 8.42 25.29
N MET A 391 -9.48 8.93 25.35
CA MET A 391 -9.11 10.17 24.67
C MET A 391 -9.26 10.06 23.15
N MET A 392 -8.90 8.93 22.55
CA MET A 392 -9.06 8.67 21.12
C MET A 392 -10.55 8.62 20.73
N GLN A 393 -11.38 7.95 21.53
CA GLN A 393 -12.83 7.93 21.32
C GLN A 393 -13.41 9.34 21.32
N VAL A 394 -13.04 10.18 22.28
CA VAL A 394 -13.44 11.59 22.35
C VAL A 394 -12.92 12.36 21.14
N PHE A 395 -11.66 12.20 20.76
CA PHE A 395 -11.10 12.87 19.58
C PHE A 395 -11.85 12.50 18.29
N CYS A 396 -12.28 11.25 18.18
CA CYS A 396 -13.08 10.79 17.04
C CYS A 396 -14.48 11.39 16.96
N THR A 397 -15.01 11.99 18.03
CA THR A 397 -16.33 12.69 18.01
C THR A 397 -16.27 14.07 17.34
N ALA A 398 -15.09 14.64 17.14
CA ALA A 398 -14.95 15.92 16.45
C ALA A 398 -15.56 15.85 15.04
N ARG A 399 -16.19 16.94 14.58
CA ARG A 399 -16.83 17.02 13.24
C ARG A 399 -15.82 17.25 12.13
N LYS A 400 -14.76 18.01 12.42
CA LYS A 400 -13.69 18.29 11.46
C LYS A 400 -12.96 17.02 11.03
N PRO A 401 -12.47 16.94 9.79
CA PRO A 401 -11.49 15.94 9.37
C PRO A 401 -10.34 15.87 10.37
N LYS A 402 -9.92 14.64 10.74
CA LYS A 402 -8.95 14.48 11.83
C LYS A 402 -7.93 13.40 11.52
N ALA A 403 -6.72 13.61 12.00
CA ALA A 403 -5.63 12.68 11.87
C ALA A 403 -4.88 12.53 13.20
N VAL A 404 -4.27 11.37 13.40
CA VAL A 404 -3.45 11.06 14.57
C VAL A 404 -2.01 10.82 14.11
N VAL A 405 -1.06 11.41 14.81
CA VAL A 405 0.36 11.12 14.64
C VAL A 405 0.82 10.33 15.85
N VAL A 406 1.18 9.07 15.62
CA VAL A 406 1.76 8.19 16.65
C VAL A 406 3.24 8.06 16.34
N HIS A 407 4.07 8.83 17.06
CA HIS A 407 5.51 8.84 16.81
C HIS A 407 6.11 7.44 16.95
N ALA A 408 7.01 7.09 16.03
CA ALA A 408 7.70 5.82 16.05
C ALA A 408 8.61 5.72 17.28
N VAL A 409 8.70 4.53 17.83
CA VAL A 409 9.57 4.15 18.94
C VAL A 409 10.45 3.01 18.46
N GLU A 410 11.75 3.08 18.72
CA GLU A 410 12.69 2.08 18.22
C GLU A 410 12.94 0.92 19.22
N SER A 411 12.69 1.14 20.51
CA SER A 411 12.96 0.13 21.53
C SER A 411 12.17 0.34 22.80
N GLY A 412 12.21 -0.64 23.69
CA GLY A 412 11.69 -0.57 25.06
C GLY A 412 10.18 -0.68 25.21
N PRO A 413 9.63 -0.33 26.39
CA PRO A 413 8.20 -0.48 26.68
C PRO A 413 7.26 0.32 25.79
N GLY A 414 7.77 1.37 25.14
CA GLY A 414 7.01 2.19 24.19
C GLY A 414 6.51 1.42 22.96
N LEU A 415 7.13 0.28 22.59
CA LEU A 415 6.71 -0.53 21.45
C LEU A 415 5.30 -1.12 21.65
N GLU A 416 4.97 -1.57 22.85
CA GLU A 416 3.64 -2.10 23.16
C GLU A 416 2.59 -1.01 23.13
N SER A 417 2.90 0.16 23.70
CA SER A 417 2.03 1.35 23.63
C SER A 417 1.84 1.82 22.20
N LEU A 418 2.90 1.79 21.37
CA LEU A 418 2.84 2.12 19.95
C LEU A 418 1.87 1.19 19.21
N GLU A 419 1.97 -0.13 19.42
CA GLU A 419 1.09 -1.08 18.76
C GLU A 419 -0.36 -0.98 19.27
N ALA A 420 -0.56 -0.77 20.57
CA ALA A 420 -1.89 -0.52 21.13
C ALA A 420 -2.55 0.75 20.50
N LEU A 421 -1.81 1.84 20.35
CA LEU A 421 -2.29 3.06 19.71
C LEU A 421 -2.61 2.85 18.22
N ARG A 422 -1.77 2.14 17.50
CA ARG A 422 -2.03 1.76 16.09
C ARG A 422 -3.29 0.92 15.96
N GLN A 423 -3.46 -0.04 16.86
CA GLN A 423 -4.65 -0.88 16.90
C GLN A 423 -5.91 -0.04 17.15
N MET A 424 -5.88 0.90 18.09
CA MET A 424 -6.98 1.82 18.35
C MET A 424 -7.34 2.65 17.09
N CYS A 425 -6.33 3.17 16.39
CA CYS A 425 -6.56 3.93 15.15
C CYS A 425 -7.24 3.06 14.07
N ARG A 426 -6.80 1.79 13.93
CA ARG A 426 -7.43 0.84 12.98
C ARG A 426 -8.89 0.56 13.35
N GLU A 427 -9.16 0.28 14.62
CA GLU A 427 -10.51 -0.02 15.12
C GLU A 427 -11.49 1.15 14.95
N LEU A 428 -11.00 2.36 15.14
CA LEU A 428 -11.81 3.60 15.04
C LEU A 428 -11.81 4.19 13.63
N GLY A 429 -11.08 3.59 12.69
CA GLY A 429 -11.03 4.06 11.29
C GLY A 429 -10.47 5.48 11.15
N VAL A 430 -9.49 5.88 11.99
CA VAL A 430 -8.87 7.20 11.92
C VAL A 430 -7.51 7.14 11.22
N ALA A 431 -7.23 8.09 10.35
CA ALA A 431 -5.94 8.22 9.68
C ALA A 431 -4.83 8.42 10.71
N PHE A 432 -3.78 7.56 10.68
CA PHE A 432 -2.65 7.71 11.57
C PHE A 432 -1.31 7.62 10.85
N TYR A 433 -0.33 8.39 11.34
CA TYR A 433 0.98 8.54 10.69
C TYR A 433 2.11 8.38 11.71
N PRO A 434 3.31 7.91 11.27
CA PRO A 434 4.44 7.69 12.18
C PRO A 434 5.20 8.97 12.55
N SER A 435 4.91 10.08 11.87
CA SER A 435 5.46 11.40 12.19
C SER A 435 4.59 12.52 11.61
N LEU A 436 4.69 13.72 12.21
CA LEU A 436 3.95 14.88 11.72
C LEU A 436 4.45 15.34 10.33
N TYR A 437 5.74 15.19 10.04
CA TYR A 437 6.28 15.47 8.71
C TYR A 437 5.60 14.63 7.62
N ARG A 438 5.46 13.32 7.87
CA ARG A 438 4.78 12.41 6.93
C ARG A 438 3.29 12.72 6.82
N ALA A 439 2.62 13.00 7.95
CA ALA A 439 1.21 13.41 7.97
C ALA A 439 0.98 14.68 7.13
N ALA A 440 1.74 15.74 7.38
CA ALA A 440 1.60 17.01 6.69
C ALA A 440 1.86 16.88 5.19
N ARG A 441 2.90 16.14 4.79
CA ARG A 441 3.22 15.88 3.39
C ARG A 441 2.11 15.10 2.67
N ALA A 442 1.59 14.02 3.28
CA ALA A 442 0.52 13.22 2.70
C ALA A 442 -0.79 14.01 2.58
N ILE A 443 -1.17 14.75 3.63
CA ILE A 443 -2.37 15.59 3.64
C ILE A 443 -2.23 16.73 2.62
N GLY A 444 -1.08 17.39 2.54
CA GLY A 444 -0.82 18.44 1.55
C GLY A 444 -1.00 17.95 0.11
N ARG A 445 -0.43 16.79 -0.23
CA ARG A 445 -0.60 16.14 -1.54
C ARG A 445 -2.05 15.73 -1.81
N TYR A 446 -2.75 15.24 -0.81
CA TYR A 446 -4.17 14.88 -0.92
C TYR A 446 -5.03 16.10 -1.24
N LEU A 447 -4.77 17.23 -0.60
CA LEU A 447 -5.45 18.48 -0.88
C LEU A 447 -5.17 19.00 -2.29
N ASP A 448 -3.94 18.87 -2.80
CA ASP A 448 -3.60 19.22 -4.19
C ASP A 448 -4.31 18.31 -5.19
N PHE A 449 -4.34 17.02 -4.92
CA PHE A 449 -5.08 16.04 -5.72
C PHE A 449 -6.59 16.38 -5.77
N GLY A 450 -7.21 16.65 -4.61
CA GLY A 450 -8.62 17.01 -4.54
C GLY A 450 -8.97 18.30 -5.27
N ARG A 451 -8.07 19.28 -5.31
CA ARG A 451 -8.23 20.50 -6.11
C ARG A 451 -8.17 20.23 -7.61
N SER A 452 -7.21 19.43 -8.03
CA SER A 452 -7.04 19.05 -9.44
C SER A 452 -8.23 18.26 -9.97
N ALA A 453 -8.76 17.33 -9.18
CA ALA A 453 -9.94 16.55 -9.52
C ALA A 453 -11.21 17.40 -9.66
N ARG A 454 -11.37 18.44 -8.83
CA ARG A 454 -12.51 19.40 -8.92
C ARG A 454 -12.38 20.40 -10.06
N ALA A 455 -11.14 20.71 -10.48
CA ALA A 455 -10.86 21.64 -11.57
C ALA A 455 -10.94 21.00 -12.97
N ALA A 456 -10.92 19.68 -13.05
CA ALA A 456 -11.09 18.97 -14.31
C ALA A 456 -12.55 19.19 -14.82
N PRO A 457 -12.76 19.75 -16.02
CA PRO A 457 -14.10 19.91 -16.54
C PRO A 457 -14.78 18.56 -16.66
N HIS A 458 -15.96 18.40 -16.07
CA HIS A 458 -16.83 17.28 -16.39
C HIS A 458 -17.10 17.32 -17.87
N SER A 459 -16.46 16.45 -18.66
CA SER A 459 -16.85 16.24 -20.04
C SER A 459 -18.29 15.73 -20.01
N PRO A 460 -19.24 16.39 -20.71
CA PRO A 460 -20.58 15.83 -20.79
C PRO A 460 -20.50 14.46 -21.45
N SER A 461 -21.21 13.51 -20.86
CA SER A 461 -21.41 12.13 -21.30
C SER A 461 -21.97 12.05 -22.70
#